data_fd46a1b682102be9c3ec6a928a93436f
#
_entry.id   fd46a1b682102be9c3ec6a928a93436f
#
_cell.length_a   1.000
_cell.length_b   1.000
_cell.length_c   1.000
_cell.angle_alpha   90.00
_cell.angle_beta   90.00
_cell.angle_gamma   90.00
#
_symmetry.space_group_name_H-M   'P 1'
#
loop_
_entity.id
_entity.type
_entity.pdbx_description
1 polymer ?
#
loop_
_entity_poly.entity_id
_entity_poly.type
_entity_poly.pdbx_seq_one_letter_code
_entity_poly.pdbx_strand_id
1 'polypeptide(L)'
;DSGGTIAVVMFASYASKLDIKLENGMSVVVDGRIDIYERDGRYQLYAVNITESGMGDLYKKFEQLKQQYDDMGYFDSSYKRPIPRFARKIGIVTASTGAAIHDIMNISHRRNPYVSLYLYPALVQGEYAKYSIAKGIAVLDKFGVDCIIVGRGGGSLEDLWAFNEPEVIEAVFSCNTPVISAV
;
A
#
# COMPACT_ATOMS: atom_id res chain seq x y z
N ASP A 1 -11.75 -7.35 7.39
CA ASP A 1 -12.67 -8.49 7.44
C ASP A 1 -12.54 -9.17 8.78
N SER A 2 -13.65 -9.33 9.50
CA SER A 2 -13.72 -10.07 10.76
C SER A 2 -13.42 -11.54 10.44
N GLY A 3 -12.23 -12.01 10.81
CA GLY A 3 -11.68 -13.30 10.42
C GLY A 3 -12.59 -14.47 10.68
N GLY A 4 -13.08 -15.09 9.61
CA GLY A 4 -13.66 -16.42 9.65
C GLY A 4 -12.56 -17.47 9.72
N THR A 5 -12.78 -18.54 10.49
CA THR A 5 -11.90 -19.70 10.51
C THR A 5 -12.55 -20.86 9.79
N ILE A 6 -11.86 -21.47 8.85
CA ILE A 6 -12.29 -22.69 8.17
C ILE A 6 -11.23 -23.77 8.35
N ALA A 7 -11.66 -25.01 8.64
CA ALA A 7 -10.76 -26.14 8.67
C ALA A 7 -10.41 -26.57 7.23
N VAL A 8 -9.12 -26.70 6.95
CA VAL A 8 -8.61 -27.17 5.66
C VAL A 8 -8.06 -28.59 5.83
N VAL A 9 -8.53 -29.50 4.99
CA VAL A 9 -8.10 -30.90 4.96
C VAL A 9 -7.45 -31.18 3.60
N MET A 10 -6.22 -31.68 3.63
CA MET A 10 -5.55 -32.14 2.42
C MET A 10 -5.17 -33.61 2.56
N PHE A 11 -5.56 -34.43 1.58
CA PHE A 11 -5.21 -35.84 1.58
C PHE A 11 -3.71 -36.04 1.25
N ALA A 12 -3.12 -37.11 1.79
CA ALA A 12 -1.69 -37.39 1.66
C ALA A 12 -1.20 -37.45 0.18
N SER A 13 -2.08 -37.90 -0.73
CA SER A 13 -1.80 -37.96 -2.18
C SER A 13 -1.59 -36.58 -2.83
N TYR A 14 -2.19 -35.54 -2.27
CA TYR A 14 -1.99 -34.15 -2.69
C TYR A 14 -0.87 -33.50 -1.87
N ALA A 15 -0.83 -33.74 -0.56
CA ALA A 15 0.18 -33.17 0.34
C ALA A 15 1.60 -33.56 -0.07
N SER A 16 1.80 -34.80 -0.58
CA SER A 16 3.11 -35.28 -1.06
C SER A 16 3.62 -34.57 -2.34
N LYS A 17 2.76 -33.80 -3.00
CA LYS A 17 3.09 -33.05 -4.23
C LYS A 17 3.29 -31.54 -3.98
N LEU A 18 3.16 -31.11 -2.72
CA LEU A 18 3.40 -29.72 -2.39
C LEU A 18 4.89 -29.41 -2.43
N ASP A 19 5.24 -28.36 -3.16
CA ASP A 19 6.63 -27.83 -3.23
C ASP A 19 6.94 -26.84 -2.10
N ILE A 20 5.96 -26.57 -1.21
CA ILE A 20 6.11 -25.62 -0.09
C ILE A 20 6.00 -26.32 1.25
N LYS A 21 6.78 -25.86 2.21
CA LYS A 21 6.68 -26.26 3.62
C LYS A 21 5.77 -25.27 4.33
N LEU A 22 4.58 -25.73 4.73
CA LEU A 22 3.61 -24.89 5.44
C LEU A 22 4.10 -24.60 6.87
N GLU A 23 4.08 -23.33 7.25
CA GLU A 23 4.42 -22.85 8.58
C GLU A 23 3.31 -21.93 9.13
N ASN A 24 3.22 -21.85 10.46
CA ASN A 24 2.21 -20.98 11.09
C ASN A 24 2.45 -19.52 10.74
N GLY A 25 1.37 -18.83 10.36
CA GLY A 25 1.42 -17.43 9.96
C GLY A 25 1.67 -17.20 8.47
N MET A 26 1.86 -18.24 7.67
CA MET A 26 1.95 -18.11 6.21
C MET A 26 0.60 -17.71 5.62
N SER A 27 0.63 -16.78 4.68
CA SER A 27 -0.51 -16.49 3.81
C SER A 27 -0.46 -17.42 2.61
N VAL A 28 -1.55 -18.13 2.36
CA VAL A 28 -1.60 -19.15 1.30
C VAL A 28 -2.88 -19.01 0.49
N VAL A 29 -2.81 -19.35 -0.79
CA VAL A 29 -3.96 -19.58 -1.66
C VAL A 29 -4.23 -21.09 -1.67
N VAL A 30 -5.45 -21.47 -1.36
CA VAL A 30 -5.86 -22.87 -1.30
C VAL A 30 -6.89 -23.14 -2.41
N ASP A 31 -6.54 -24.02 -3.34
CA ASP A 31 -7.44 -24.52 -4.34
C ASP A 31 -8.12 -25.78 -3.83
N GLY A 32 -9.43 -25.81 -3.86
CA GLY A 32 -10.18 -26.95 -3.34
C GLY A 32 -11.69 -26.78 -3.44
N ARG A 33 -12.41 -27.70 -2.83
CA ARG A 33 -13.86 -27.64 -2.72
C ARG A 33 -14.29 -27.49 -1.27
N ILE A 34 -15.32 -26.69 -1.04
CA ILE A 34 -15.99 -26.63 0.26
C ILE A 34 -17.05 -27.71 0.32
N ASP A 35 -17.04 -28.49 1.40
CA ASP A 35 -18.03 -29.53 1.66
C ASP A 35 -18.38 -29.54 3.14
N ILE A 36 -19.48 -30.22 3.47
CA ILE A 36 -19.92 -30.38 4.85
C ILE A 36 -19.36 -31.69 5.38
N TYR A 37 -18.64 -31.64 6.51
CA TYR A 37 -18.25 -32.84 7.21
C TYR A 37 -19.45 -33.42 7.96
N GLU A 38 -20.01 -34.53 7.48
CA GLU A 38 -21.29 -35.09 7.92
C GLU A 38 -21.37 -35.41 9.43
N ARG A 39 -20.21 -35.73 10.07
CA ARG A 39 -20.19 -36.09 11.50
C ARG A 39 -20.44 -34.90 12.41
N ASP A 40 -19.95 -33.71 12.05
CA ASP A 40 -19.98 -32.52 12.90
C ASP A 40 -20.81 -31.38 12.30
N GLY A 41 -21.34 -31.55 11.08
CA GLY A 41 -22.10 -30.51 10.36
C GLY A 41 -21.32 -29.23 10.06
N ARG A 42 -19.99 -29.29 10.07
CA ARG A 42 -19.09 -28.12 9.84
C ARG A 42 -18.63 -28.05 8.41
N TYR A 43 -18.52 -26.84 7.90
CA TYR A 43 -17.86 -26.60 6.60
C TYR A 43 -16.37 -26.89 6.71
N GLN A 44 -15.86 -27.63 5.73
CA GLN A 44 -14.42 -27.88 5.56
C GLN A 44 -14.02 -27.61 4.12
N LEU A 45 -12.80 -27.10 3.92
CA LEU A 45 -12.20 -26.94 2.61
C LEU A 45 -11.29 -28.15 2.33
N TYR A 46 -11.66 -28.96 1.36
CA TYR A 46 -10.85 -30.08 0.89
C TYR A 46 -9.88 -29.59 -0.17
N ALA A 47 -8.64 -29.36 0.24
CA ALA A 47 -7.60 -28.79 -0.59
C ALA A 47 -7.02 -29.83 -1.56
N VAL A 48 -6.85 -29.43 -2.81
CA VAL A 48 -6.14 -30.19 -3.85
C VAL A 48 -4.79 -29.57 -4.17
N ASN A 49 -4.63 -28.26 -3.95
CA ASN A 49 -3.39 -27.54 -4.09
C ASN A 49 -3.30 -26.41 -3.04
N ILE A 50 -2.06 -26.10 -2.61
CA ILE A 50 -1.79 -24.97 -1.75
C ILE A 50 -0.52 -24.29 -2.30
N THR A 51 -0.63 -22.98 -2.56
CA THR A 51 0.49 -22.15 -3.00
C THR A 51 0.70 -21.00 -2.02
N GLU A 52 1.92 -20.54 -1.90
CA GLU A 52 2.19 -19.34 -1.12
C GLU A 52 1.46 -18.16 -1.76
N SER A 53 0.73 -17.39 -0.97
CA SER A 53 0.02 -16.21 -1.46
C SER A 53 1.02 -15.17 -1.99
N GLY A 54 0.65 -14.47 -3.07
CA GLY A 54 1.47 -13.41 -3.69
C GLY A 54 1.97 -12.31 -2.76
N MET A 55 1.50 -12.28 -1.49
CA MET A 55 2.09 -11.42 -0.45
C MET A 55 3.58 -11.69 -0.23
N GLY A 56 4.03 -12.96 -0.32
CA GLY A 56 5.46 -13.29 -0.23
C GLY A 56 6.27 -12.70 -1.40
N ASP A 57 5.71 -12.69 -2.59
CA ASP A 57 6.36 -12.13 -3.78
C ASP A 57 6.38 -10.60 -3.76
N LEU A 58 5.31 -9.97 -3.28
CA LEU A 58 5.28 -8.51 -3.07
C LEU A 58 6.27 -8.09 -1.99
N TYR A 59 6.39 -8.86 -0.91
CA TYR A 59 7.37 -8.58 0.14
C TYR A 59 8.81 -8.74 -0.36
N LYS A 60 9.11 -9.81 -1.12
CA LYS A 60 10.42 -9.99 -1.76
C LYS A 60 10.74 -8.83 -2.71
N LYS A 61 9.78 -8.42 -3.54
CA LYS A 61 9.91 -7.27 -4.44
C LYS A 61 10.15 -5.98 -3.65
N PHE A 62 9.45 -5.78 -2.53
CA PHE A 62 9.67 -4.63 -1.64
C PHE A 62 11.09 -4.58 -1.09
N GLU A 63 11.60 -5.70 -0.54
CA GLU A 63 12.96 -5.77 0.00
C GLU A 63 14.01 -5.56 -1.11
N GLN A 64 13.78 -6.09 -2.31
CA GLN A 64 14.68 -5.87 -3.44
C GLN A 64 14.72 -4.39 -3.86
N LEU A 65 13.57 -3.75 -3.99
CA LEU A 65 13.49 -2.31 -4.31
C LEU A 65 14.13 -1.47 -3.21
N LYS A 66 13.84 -1.77 -1.96
CA LYS A 66 14.42 -1.06 -0.81
C LYS A 66 15.95 -1.15 -0.83
N GLN A 67 16.51 -2.36 -1.02
CA GLN A 67 17.95 -2.54 -1.11
C GLN A 67 18.54 -1.78 -2.30
N GLN A 68 17.90 -1.86 -3.47
CA GLN A 68 18.34 -1.14 -4.67
C GLN A 68 18.43 0.37 -4.44
N TYR A 69 17.40 0.98 -3.86
CA TYR A 69 17.38 2.43 -3.60
C TYR A 69 18.28 2.84 -2.44
N ASP A 70 18.53 1.93 -1.48
CA ASP A 70 19.51 2.14 -0.42
C ASP A 70 20.94 2.17 -0.99
N ASP A 71 21.28 1.20 -1.84
CA ASP A 71 22.58 1.15 -2.55
C ASP A 71 22.80 2.39 -3.45
N MET A 72 21.72 2.97 -4.01
CA MET A 72 21.75 4.22 -4.76
C MET A 72 21.83 5.48 -3.86
N GLY A 73 21.75 5.32 -2.54
CA GLY A 73 21.83 6.41 -1.56
C GLY A 73 20.56 7.24 -1.41
N TYR A 74 19.40 6.78 -1.90
CA TYR A 74 18.15 7.54 -1.86
C TYR A 74 17.65 7.82 -0.45
N PHE A 75 18.06 7.01 0.53
CA PHE A 75 17.65 7.17 1.93
C PHE A 75 18.60 8.03 2.76
N ASP A 76 19.68 8.56 2.17
CA ASP A 76 20.61 9.43 2.88
C ASP A 76 19.89 10.65 3.44
N SER A 77 20.24 11.01 4.66
CA SER A 77 19.63 12.12 5.38
C SER A 77 19.88 13.49 4.72
N SER A 78 20.94 13.60 3.92
CA SER A 78 21.28 14.82 3.17
C SER A 78 20.23 15.21 2.13
N TYR A 79 19.47 14.23 1.61
CA TYR A 79 18.39 14.47 0.66
C TYR A 79 17.06 14.81 1.33
N LYS A 80 16.92 14.60 2.64
CA LYS A 80 15.66 14.86 3.35
C LYS A 80 15.44 16.36 3.56
N ARG A 81 14.30 16.82 3.10
CA ARG A 81 13.91 18.23 3.24
C ARG A 81 13.15 18.44 4.53
N PRO A 82 13.47 19.48 5.32
CA PRO A 82 12.76 19.76 6.56
C PRO A 82 11.32 20.20 6.26
N ILE A 83 10.38 19.66 7.03
CA ILE A 83 8.99 20.11 6.96
C ILE A 83 8.90 21.52 7.57
N PRO A 84 8.29 22.50 6.88
CA PRO A 84 8.21 23.86 7.39
C PRO A 84 7.34 23.92 8.66
N ARG A 85 7.83 24.65 9.65
CA ARG A 85 7.11 24.82 10.93
C ARG A 85 5.73 25.48 10.75
N PHE A 86 5.60 26.35 9.77
CA PHE A 86 4.39 27.11 9.47
C PHE A 86 4.05 27.00 7.98
N ALA A 87 3.51 25.84 7.58
CA ALA A 87 3.00 25.65 6.23
C ALA A 87 1.69 26.46 6.05
N ARG A 88 1.56 27.17 4.94
CA ARG A 88 0.34 27.90 4.54
C ARG A 88 -0.35 27.24 3.38
N LYS A 89 0.41 26.59 2.50
CA LYS A 89 -0.08 25.89 1.31
C LYS A 89 0.31 24.41 1.41
N ILE A 90 -0.65 23.55 1.58
CA ILE A 90 -0.41 22.11 1.64
C ILE A 90 -0.98 21.46 0.38
N GLY A 91 -0.13 20.81 -0.38
CA GLY A 91 -0.52 19.96 -1.50
C GLY A 91 -0.99 18.61 -0.99
N ILE A 92 -2.00 18.03 -1.63
CA ILE A 92 -2.53 16.71 -1.29
C ILE A 92 -2.65 15.91 -2.57
N VAL A 93 -2.00 14.75 -2.62
CA VAL A 93 -2.11 13.77 -3.70
C VAL A 93 -2.86 12.56 -3.17
N THR A 94 -4.15 12.49 -3.48
CA THR A 94 -5.04 11.39 -3.05
C THR A 94 -6.27 11.34 -3.97
N ALA A 95 -7.14 10.35 -3.78
CA ALA A 95 -8.41 10.30 -4.47
C ALA A 95 -9.29 11.52 -4.11
N SER A 96 -10.06 12.01 -5.07
CA SER A 96 -10.97 13.16 -4.86
C SER A 96 -12.14 12.85 -3.93
N THR A 97 -12.45 11.57 -3.76
CA THR A 97 -13.52 11.05 -2.89
C THR A 97 -12.93 9.98 -1.96
N GLY A 98 -13.42 9.93 -0.74
CA GLY A 98 -12.98 8.92 0.23
C GLY A 98 -12.65 9.50 1.59
N ALA A 99 -12.38 8.63 2.56
CA ALA A 99 -12.14 9.02 3.95
C ALA A 99 -10.90 9.91 4.11
N ALA A 100 -9.80 9.55 3.42
CA ALA A 100 -8.52 10.23 3.58
C ALA A 100 -8.57 11.74 3.34
N ILE A 101 -9.20 12.18 2.24
CA ILE A 101 -9.32 13.61 1.95
C ILE A 101 -10.20 14.33 2.97
N HIS A 102 -11.30 13.71 3.38
CA HIS A 102 -12.18 14.29 4.39
C HIS A 102 -11.49 14.42 5.75
N ASP A 103 -10.71 13.42 6.15
CA ASP A 103 -9.94 13.44 7.40
C ASP A 103 -8.87 14.53 7.37
N ILE A 104 -8.12 14.64 6.27
CA ILE A 104 -7.12 15.70 6.10
C ILE A 104 -7.77 17.08 6.20
N MET A 105 -8.89 17.30 5.51
CA MET A 105 -9.64 18.56 5.54
C MET A 105 -10.14 18.89 6.94
N ASN A 106 -10.79 17.95 7.61
CA ASN A 106 -11.36 18.13 8.93
C ASN A 106 -10.29 18.43 9.99
N ILE A 107 -9.19 17.66 9.96
CA ILE A 107 -8.08 17.83 10.92
C ILE A 107 -7.38 19.16 10.66
N SER A 108 -7.09 19.49 9.41
CA SER A 108 -6.42 20.73 9.03
C SER A 108 -7.25 21.95 9.45
N HIS A 109 -8.54 21.95 9.12
CA HIS A 109 -9.44 23.07 9.49
C HIS A 109 -9.55 23.25 11.02
N ARG A 110 -9.64 22.15 11.77
CA ARG A 110 -9.72 22.18 13.23
C ARG A 110 -8.43 22.70 13.87
N ARG A 111 -7.26 22.36 13.30
CA ARG A 111 -5.94 22.72 13.86
C ARG A 111 -5.45 24.08 13.41
N ASN A 112 -5.67 24.44 12.16
CA ASN A 112 -5.26 25.70 11.58
C ASN A 112 -6.16 26.08 10.40
N PRO A 113 -7.23 26.87 10.63
CA PRO A 113 -8.17 27.24 9.57
C PRO A 113 -7.57 28.17 8.52
N TYR A 114 -6.35 28.68 8.71
CA TYR A 114 -5.66 29.58 7.78
C TYR A 114 -4.79 28.85 6.75
N VAL A 115 -4.77 27.51 6.80
CA VAL A 115 -4.04 26.70 5.80
C VAL A 115 -4.89 26.52 4.55
N SER A 116 -4.29 26.77 3.40
CA SER A 116 -4.88 26.45 2.08
C SER A 116 -4.49 25.04 1.66
N LEU A 117 -5.49 24.21 1.36
CA LEU A 117 -5.31 22.84 0.87
C LEU A 117 -5.47 22.80 -0.65
N TYR A 118 -4.52 22.23 -1.35
CA TYR A 118 -4.49 22.09 -2.80
C TYR A 118 -4.54 20.61 -3.17
N LEU A 119 -5.70 20.14 -3.58
CA LEU A 119 -5.89 18.73 -3.96
C LEU A 119 -5.51 18.51 -5.42
N TYR A 120 -4.60 17.57 -5.66
CA TYR A 120 -4.46 16.92 -6.95
C TYR A 120 -5.21 15.58 -6.89
N PRO A 121 -6.32 15.43 -7.64
CA PRO A 121 -7.10 14.20 -7.63
C PRO A 121 -6.34 13.10 -8.38
N ALA A 122 -5.80 12.14 -7.63
CA ALA A 122 -5.03 11.04 -8.16
C ALA A 122 -5.80 9.72 -8.12
N LEU A 123 -5.52 8.85 -9.09
CA LEU A 123 -5.81 7.42 -8.94
C LEU A 123 -4.83 6.87 -7.90
N VAL A 124 -5.33 6.22 -6.85
CA VAL A 124 -4.51 5.69 -5.75
C VAL A 124 -4.52 4.17 -5.68
N GLN A 125 -5.14 3.50 -6.65
CA GLN A 125 -5.17 2.05 -6.83
C GLN A 125 -5.30 1.70 -8.32
N GLY A 126 -4.92 0.45 -8.66
CA GLY A 126 -4.90 -0.03 -10.04
C GLY A 126 -3.62 0.33 -10.79
N GLU A 127 -3.48 -0.22 -11.99
CA GLU A 127 -2.26 -0.19 -12.79
C GLU A 127 -1.73 1.22 -13.10
N TYR A 128 -2.63 2.19 -13.29
CA TYR A 128 -2.26 3.57 -13.63
C TYR A 128 -2.04 4.48 -12.43
N ALA A 129 -2.24 3.96 -11.20
CA ALA A 129 -2.11 4.75 -9.97
C ALA A 129 -0.72 5.36 -9.81
N LYS A 130 0.34 4.59 -10.06
CA LYS A 130 1.73 5.05 -9.96
C LYS A 130 2.01 6.29 -10.82
N TYR A 131 1.53 6.33 -12.05
CA TYR A 131 1.70 7.49 -12.95
C TYR A 131 0.88 8.69 -12.48
N SER A 132 -0.33 8.44 -11.99
CA SER A 132 -1.21 9.49 -11.48
C SER A 132 -0.63 10.14 -10.22
N ILE A 133 -0.09 9.34 -9.30
CA ILE A 133 0.56 9.80 -8.07
C ILE A 133 1.82 10.60 -8.39
N ALA A 134 2.72 10.04 -9.21
CA ALA A 134 3.97 10.69 -9.61
C ALA A 134 3.69 12.05 -10.30
N LYS A 135 2.71 12.09 -11.21
CA LYS A 135 2.27 13.34 -11.86
C LYS A 135 1.73 14.35 -10.84
N GLY A 136 0.95 13.89 -9.86
CA GLY A 136 0.41 14.75 -8.80
C GLY A 136 1.49 15.42 -7.98
N ILE A 137 2.52 14.67 -7.61
CA ILE A 137 3.69 15.19 -6.90
C ILE A 137 4.38 16.27 -7.73
N ALA A 138 4.69 15.98 -8.99
CA ALA A 138 5.38 16.92 -9.88
C ALA A 138 4.57 18.20 -10.14
N VAL A 139 3.25 18.10 -10.26
CA VAL A 139 2.36 19.27 -10.47
C VAL A 139 2.34 20.16 -9.23
N LEU A 140 2.22 19.58 -8.03
CA LEU A 140 2.17 20.35 -6.78
C LEU A 140 3.53 20.94 -6.42
N ASP A 141 4.63 20.24 -6.71
CA ASP A 141 5.99 20.77 -6.56
C ASP A 141 6.19 22.03 -7.42
N LYS A 142 5.81 21.94 -8.70
CA LYS A 142 5.87 23.07 -9.63
C LYS A 142 4.92 24.23 -9.25
N PHE A 143 3.78 23.89 -8.63
CA PHE A 143 2.82 24.89 -8.15
C PHE A 143 3.37 25.70 -6.97
N GLY A 144 4.34 25.18 -6.22
CA GLY A 144 5.00 25.85 -5.12
C GLY A 144 4.18 25.83 -3.83
N VAL A 145 3.75 24.64 -3.43
CA VAL A 145 3.20 24.40 -2.08
C VAL A 145 4.32 24.26 -1.07
N ASP A 146 4.02 24.44 0.22
CA ASP A 146 5.02 24.39 1.28
C ASP A 146 5.38 22.94 1.70
N CYS A 147 4.44 22.03 1.57
CA CYS A 147 4.65 20.58 1.71
C CYS A 147 3.58 19.82 0.95
N ILE A 148 3.84 18.56 0.63
CA ILE A 148 2.92 17.66 -0.08
C ILE A 148 2.62 16.47 0.80
N ILE A 149 1.34 16.15 0.99
CA ILE A 149 0.88 14.91 1.60
C ILE A 149 0.48 13.96 0.48
N VAL A 150 1.09 12.79 0.43
CA VAL A 150 0.80 11.74 -0.54
C VAL A 150 0.28 10.53 0.20
N GLY A 151 -0.91 10.07 -0.13
CA GLY A 151 -1.45 8.92 0.57
C GLY A 151 -2.85 8.51 0.14
N ARG A 152 -3.36 7.49 0.84
CA ARG A 152 -4.73 7.00 0.71
C ARG A 152 -5.26 6.52 2.06
N GLY A 153 -6.56 6.31 2.14
CA GLY A 153 -7.15 5.54 3.24
C GLY A 153 -6.69 4.08 3.19
N GLY A 154 -6.93 3.31 4.24
CA GLY A 154 -6.51 1.91 4.36
C GLY A 154 -6.86 1.05 3.14
N GLY A 155 -6.28 -0.12 3.07
CA GLY A 155 -6.44 -1.09 1.99
C GLY A 155 -5.54 -2.30 2.19
N SER A 156 -5.63 -3.26 1.27
CA SER A 156 -4.73 -4.40 1.25
C SER A 156 -3.31 -3.98 0.82
N LEU A 157 -2.32 -4.83 1.05
CA LEU A 157 -0.94 -4.58 0.62
C LEU A 157 -0.85 -4.38 -0.89
N GLU A 158 -1.63 -5.15 -1.65
CA GLU A 158 -1.73 -5.03 -3.11
C GLU A 158 -2.26 -3.66 -3.55
N ASP A 159 -3.26 -3.15 -2.84
CA ASP A 159 -3.82 -1.82 -3.10
C ASP A 159 -2.82 -0.69 -2.81
N LEU A 160 -1.96 -0.89 -1.82
CA LEU A 160 -0.93 0.08 -1.42
C LEU A 160 0.32 0.00 -2.30
N TRP A 161 0.45 -1.07 -3.08
CA TRP A 161 1.66 -1.35 -3.85
C TRP A 161 2.04 -0.23 -4.83
N ALA A 162 1.06 0.47 -5.40
CA ALA A 162 1.30 1.57 -6.32
C ALA A 162 2.22 2.68 -5.74
N PHE A 163 2.25 2.83 -4.42
CA PHE A 163 3.13 3.80 -3.74
C PHE A 163 4.59 3.32 -3.63
N ASN A 164 4.84 2.02 -3.80
CA ASN A 164 6.18 1.42 -3.80
C ASN A 164 6.77 1.28 -5.22
N GLU A 165 6.04 1.69 -6.26
CA GLU A 165 6.55 1.60 -7.63
C GLU A 165 7.64 2.65 -7.91
N PRO A 166 8.65 2.32 -8.74
CA PRO A 166 9.78 3.20 -9.06
C PRO A 166 9.38 4.62 -9.44
N GLU A 167 8.32 4.76 -10.24
CA GLU A 167 7.83 6.06 -10.71
C GLU A 167 7.44 7.00 -9.56
N VAL A 168 6.88 6.44 -8.48
CA VAL A 168 6.50 7.23 -7.30
C VAL A 168 7.73 7.52 -6.45
N ILE A 169 8.62 6.54 -6.26
CA ILE A 169 9.87 6.71 -5.50
C ILE A 169 10.71 7.82 -6.12
N GLU A 170 10.90 7.79 -7.44
CA GLU A 170 11.67 8.79 -8.16
C GLU A 170 11.00 10.17 -8.15
N ALA A 171 9.67 10.22 -8.24
CA ALA A 171 8.93 11.48 -8.12
C ALA A 171 9.11 12.12 -6.73
N VAL A 172 9.08 11.31 -5.66
CA VAL A 172 9.32 11.80 -4.28
C VAL A 172 10.76 12.25 -4.12
N PHE A 173 11.74 11.49 -4.61
CA PHE A 173 13.16 11.82 -4.51
C PHE A 173 13.52 13.11 -5.25
N SER A 174 13.00 13.28 -6.47
CA SER A 174 13.25 14.45 -7.32
C SER A 174 12.46 15.71 -6.90
N CYS A 175 11.45 15.54 -6.04
CA CYS A 175 10.60 16.64 -5.59
C CYS A 175 11.39 17.64 -4.72
N ASN A 176 11.29 18.94 -5.00
CA ASN A 176 11.94 19.99 -4.20
C ASN A 176 11.13 20.34 -2.94
N THR A 177 9.84 20.11 -2.97
CA THR A 177 8.95 20.33 -1.84
C THR A 177 9.01 19.13 -0.88
N PRO A 178 9.04 19.32 0.46
CA PRO A 178 8.98 18.22 1.41
C PRO A 178 7.72 17.37 1.21
N VAL A 179 7.89 16.04 1.13
CA VAL A 179 6.79 15.09 0.96
C VAL A 179 6.56 14.32 2.26
N ILE A 180 5.30 14.22 2.66
CA ILE A 180 4.82 13.42 3.80
C ILE A 180 4.05 12.23 3.22
N SER A 181 4.56 11.02 3.47
CA SER A 181 3.84 9.79 3.15
C SER A 181 2.77 9.51 4.21
N ALA A 182 1.54 9.25 3.75
CA ALA A 182 0.37 8.91 4.56
C ALA A 182 -0.31 7.64 3.98
N VAL A 183 0.51 6.58 3.82
CA VAL A 183 0.12 5.28 3.26
C VAL A 183 0.08 4.21 4.33
#